data_989547f5ec986257ca6160823de48614
#
_entry.id   989547f5ec986257ca6160823de48614
#
_cell.length_a   1.000
_cell.length_b   1.000
_cell.length_c   1.000
_cell.angle_alpha   90.00
_cell.angle_beta   90.00
_cell.angle_gamma   90.00
#
_symmetry.space_group_name_H-M   'P 1'
#
loop_
_entity.id
_entity.type
_entity.pdbx_description
1 polymer ?
#
loop_
_entity_poly.entity_id
_entity_poly.type
_entity_poly.pdbx_seq_one_letter_code
_entity_poly.pdbx_strand_id
1 'polypeptide(L)'
;MSAWQEVGDGIFARRYAPLDLNIGLVIGDGGVLVVDTRCHLEEARELRRHIAEVTPLPVRWVVNTHYHWDHTFGNAEFRPAPIWGHRRCATALRDRGRDFKKDAQRWIPADADRFEQVTIDPPDQVFDDRATISLGGRVVEARYLGRAHTDSDVVLLVPDAGVVFAGDVVDAGGPWFRDGYPLEWPQTVHALEGLCSGPVVPGHGPVADGAFVARQQEALAAVVTLARRLEGTSAQDLEKHVHDGPFPPATMRTALGVALAHLQAG
;
A
#
# COMPACT_ATOMS: atom_id res chain seq x y z
N MET A 1 -16.53 -10.42 -10.76
CA MET A 1 -15.58 -10.68 -9.66
C MET A 1 -14.23 -10.97 -10.30
N SER A 2 -13.15 -10.28 -9.93
CA SER A 2 -11.83 -10.59 -10.49
C SER A 2 -11.36 -11.97 -9.98
N ALA A 3 -10.76 -12.76 -10.86
CA ALA A 3 -10.08 -13.99 -10.48
C ALA A 3 -8.66 -13.66 -9.93
N TRP A 4 -8.01 -14.60 -9.29
CA TRP A 4 -6.59 -14.51 -9.03
C TRP A 4 -5.83 -14.44 -10.36
N GLN A 5 -4.93 -13.49 -10.48
CA GLN A 5 -3.96 -13.38 -11.56
C GLN A 5 -2.63 -13.95 -11.06
N GLU A 6 -2.12 -14.98 -11.70
CA GLU A 6 -0.76 -15.46 -11.45
C GLU A 6 0.25 -14.46 -12.04
N VAL A 7 1.11 -13.92 -11.20
CA VAL A 7 2.13 -12.92 -11.56
C VAL A 7 3.55 -13.48 -11.51
N GLY A 8 3.68 -14.70 -11.03
CA GLY A 8 4.90 -15.52 -10.97
C GLY A 8 4.53 -16.90 -10.50
N ASP A 9 5.42 -17.86 -10.63
CA ASP A 9 5.18 -19.25 -10.23
C ASP A 9 4.78 -19.33 -8.75
N GLY A 10 3.53 -19.73 -8.46
CA GLY A 10 2.95 -19.76 -7.12
C GLY A 10 2.78 -18.38 -6.45
N ILE A 11 2.76 -17.31 -7.24
CA ILE A 11 2.59 -15.94 -6.76
C ILE A 11 1.39 -15.32 -7.47
N PHE A 12 0.44 -14.79 -6.70
CA PHE A 12 -0.81 -14.31 -7.23
C PHE A 12 -1.14 -12.91 -6.71
N ALA A 13 -1.84 -12.14 -7.53
CA ALA A 13 -2.50 -10.90 -7.16
C ALA A 13 -4.00 -11.03 -7.43
N ARG A 14 -4.84 -10.49 -6.54
CA ARG A 14 -6.29 -10.40 -6.77
C ARG A 14 -6.77 -9.00 -6.49
N ARG A 15 -7.47 -8.41 -7.46
CA ARG A 15 -7.99 -7.07 -7.39
C ARG A 15 -9.44 -7.07 -6.91
N TYR A 16 -9.78 -6.21 -5.96
CA TYR A 16 -11.08 -6.13 -5.31
C TYR A 16 -11.74 -4.77 -5.51
N ALA A 17 -12.97 -4.77 -6.03
CA ALA A 17 -13.83 -3.60 -6.02
C ALA A 17 -14.40 -3.35 -4.59
N PRO A 18 -14.82 -2.14 -4.24
CA PRO A 18 -14.88 -0.95 -5.11
C PRO A 18 -13.58 -0.13 -5.16
N LEU A 19 -12.62 -0.40 -4.27
CA LEU A 19 -11.39 0.40 -4.14
C LEU A 19 -10.32 0.04 -5.18
N ASP A 20 -10.55 -0.97 -6.00
CA ASP A 20 -9.57 -1.49 -6.94
C ASP A 20 -8.29 -2.02 -6.25
N LEU A 21 -8.45 -2.43 -4.99
CA LEU A 21 -7.41 -2.87 -4.06
C LEU A 21 -6.79 -4.19 -4.48
N ASN A 22 -5.48 -4.30 -4.48
CA ASN A 22 -4.76 -5.55 -4.70
C ASN A 22 -4.38 -6.24 -3.39
N ILE A 23 -4.63 -7.54 -3.34
CA ILE A 23 -4.16 -8.44 -2.31
C ILE A 23 -3.17 -9.41 -2.95
N GLY A 24 -2.03 -9.61 -2.31
CA GLY A 24 -1.00 -10.53 -2.75
C GLY A 24 -1.06 -11.88 -2.03
N LEU A 25 -0.68 -12.95 -2.75
CA LEU A 25 -0.55 -14.30 -2.24
C LEU A 25 0.77 -14.89 -2.72
N VAL A 26 1.59 -15.38 -1.80
CA VAL A 26 2.85 -16.07 -2.11
C VAL A 26 2.83 -17.45 -1.48
N ILE A 27 2.90 -18.50 -2.31
CA ILE A 27 2.91 -19.89 -1.88
C ILE A 27 4.35 -20.34 -1.65
N GLY A 28 4.61 -20.91 -0.47
CA GLY A 28 5.85 -21.61 -0.12
C GLY A 28 5.57 -23.04 0.31
N ASP A 29 6.61 -23.83 0.56
CA ASP A 29 6.48 -25.24 0.94
C ASP A 29 5.73 -25.44 2.26
N GLY A 30 5.86 -24.49 3.19
CA GLY A 30 5.29 -24.58 4.54
C GLY A 30 3.92 -23.93 4.72
N GLY A 31 3.43 -23.19 3.74
CA GLY A 31 2.20 -22.41 3.85
C GLY A 31 2.17 -21.21 2.92
N VAL A 32 1.26 -20.29 3.21
CA VAL A 32 0.97 -19.14 2.37
C VAL A 32 1.29 -17.84 3.12
N LEU A 33 1.92 -16.89 2.43
CA LEU A 33 2.03 -15.50 2.86
C LEU A 33 0.97 -14.67 2.13
N VAL A 34 0.24 -13.86 2.89
CA VAL A 34 -0.76 -12.91 2.39
C VAL A 34 -0.22 -11.50 2.55
N VAL A 35 -0.30 -10.70 1.48
CA VAL A 35 0.05 -9.27 1.47
C VAL A 35 -1.25 -8.48 1.57
N ASP A 36 -1.44 -7.81 2.69
CA ASP A 36 -2.62 -7.04 3.10
C ASP A 36 -3.90 -7.88 3.32
N THR A 37 -4.90 -7.29 4.00
CA THR A 37 -6.01 -8.08 4.56
C THR A 37 -7.40 -7.52 4.29
N ARG A 38 -7.51 -6.45 3.47
CA ARG A 38 -8.77 -5.77 3.11
C ARG A 38 -9.38 -4.92 4.25
N CYS A 39 -10.60 -4.40 4.00
CA CYS A 39 -11.19 -3.26 4.70
C CYS A 39 -11.92 -3.61 6.01
N HIS A 40 -12.44 -4.84 6.15
CA HIS A 40 -13.18 -5.26 7.34
C HIS A 40 -13.30 -6.80 7.40
N LEU A 41 -13.85 -7.32 8.51
CA LEU A 41 -13.85 -8.76 8.79
C LEU A 41 -14.59 -9.61 7.75
N GLU A 42 -15.71 -9.14 7.18
CA GLU A 42 -16.44 -9.90 6.16
C GLU A 42 -15.63 -10.04 4.87
N GLU A 43 -14.95 -8.97 4.45
CA GLU A 43 -14.07 -8.99 3.30
C GLU A 43 -12.83 -9.85 3.54
N ALA A 44 -12.29 -9.84 4.75
CA ALA A 44 -11.19 -10.73 5.11
C ALA A 44 -11.60 -12.21 5.10
N ARG A 45 -12.82 -12.53 5.54
CA ARG A 45 -13.40 -13.89 5.43
C ARG A 45 -13.61 -14.29 3.97
N GLU A 46 -14.06 -13.36 3.14
CA GLU A 46 -14.14 -13.58 1.69
C GLU A 46 -12.76 -13.87 1.10
N LEU A 47 -11.75 -13.07 1.47
CA LEU A 47 -10.36 -13.30 1.05
C LEU A 47 -9.87 -14.70 1.44
N ARG A 48 -10.12 -15.15 2.66
CA ARG A 48 -9.76 -16.52 3.09
C ARG A 48 -10.42 -17.60 2.23
N ARG A 49 -11.69 -17.42 1.83
CA ARG A 49 -12.35 -18.36 0.89
C ARG A 49 -11.67 -18.37 -0.46
N HIS A 50 -11.34 -17.19 -1.00
CA HIS A 50 -10.63 -17.07 -2.28
C HIS A 50 -9.22 -17.67 -2.23
N ILE A 51 -8.52 -17.60 -1.09
CA ILE A 51 -7.21 -18.25 -0.91
C ILE A 51 -7.38 -19.77 -0.98
N ALA A 52 -8.41 -20.31 -0.33
CA ALA A 52 -8.69 -21.74 -0.33
C ALA A 52 -9.07 -22.31 -1.72
N GLU A 53 -9.51 -21.46 -2.66
CA GLU A 53 -9.70 -21.82 -4.06
C GLU A 53 -8.39 -22.06 -4.81
N VAL A 54 -7.29 -21.43 -4.36
CA VAL A 54 -5.96 -21.53 -5.00
C VAL A 54 -5.15 -22.67 -4.41
N THR A 55 -5.17 -22.82 -3.08
CA THR A 55 -4.33 -23.79 -2.39
C THR A 55 -4.96 -24.26 -1.07
N PRO A 56 -4.81 -25.56 -0.70
CA PRO A 56 -5.20 -26.05 0.60
C PRO A 56 -4.23 -25.70 1.74
N LEU A 57 -3.10 -25.09 1.42
CA LEU A 57 -2.09 -24.73 2.41
C LEU A 57 -2.59 -23.64 3.38
N PRO A 58 -2.23 -23.71 4.67
CA PRO A 58 -2.65 -22.71 5.64
C PRO A 58 -1.95 -21.36 5.42
N VAL A 59 -2.65 -20.26 5.71
CA VAL A 59 -1.99 -18.95 5.84
C VAL A 59 -1.13 -18.98 7.10
N ARG A 60 0.17 -18.78 6.93
CA ARG A 60 1.16 -18.80 8.01
C ARG A 60 1.82 -17.46 8.25
N TRP A 61 1.71 -16.53 7.31
CA TRP A 61 2.28 -15.19 7.42
C TRP A 61 1.34 -14.18 6.78
N VAL A 62 1.24 -13.03 7.41
CA VAL A 62 0.59 -11.84 6.87
C VAL A 62 1.63 -10.72 6.88
N VAL A 63 1.66 -9.90 5.85
CA VAL A 63 2.46 -8.67 5.83
C VAL A 63 1.55 -7.50 5.49
N ASN A 64 1.54 -6.47 6.32
CA ASN A 64 0.90 -5.21 5.99
C ASN A 64 1.90 -4.30 5.31
N THR A 65 1.51 -3.77 4.15
CA THR A 65 2.33 -2.81 3.40
C THR A 65 2.42 -1.47 4.12
N HIS A 66 1.31 -0.99 4.69
CA HIS A 66 1.24 0.24 5.48
C HIS A 66 0.00 0.22 6.41
N TYR A 67 -0.30 1.33 7.11
CA TYR A 67 -1.32 1.37 8.16
C TYR A 67 -2.75 1.66 7.69
N HIS A 68 -3.03 1.92 6.43
CA HIS A 68 -4.38 2.27 5.99
C HIS A 68 -5.38 1.14 6.21
N TRP A 69 -6.62 1.52 6.45
CA TRP A 69 -7.70 0.65 6.88
C TRP A 69 -8.07 -0.42 5.83
N ASP A 70 -7.95 -0.10 4.57
CA ASP A 70 -8.22 -1.00 3.46
C ASP A 70 -7.14 -2.07 3.26
N HIS A 71 -5.98 -1.92 3.89
CA HIS A 71 -4.88 -2.88 3.89
C HIS A 71 -4.80 -3.70 5.18
N THR A 72 -5.35 -3.19 6.31
CA THR A 72 -5.04 -3.75 7.63
C THR A 72 -6.23 -4.21 8.45
N PHE A 73 -7.46 -3.75 8.16
CA PHE A 73 -8.59 -3.98 9.06
C PHE A 73 -9.11 -5.41 9.06
N GLY A 74 -8.66 -6.24 8.13
CA GLY A 74 -8.91 -7.67 8.13
C GLY A 74 -7.94 -8.50 8.96
N ASN A 75 -6.90 -7.91 9.56
CA ASN A 75 -5.81 -8.60 10.25
C ASN A 75 -6.29 -9.67 11.25
N ALA A 76 -7.30 -9.35 12.05
CA ALA A 76 -7.80 -10.24 13.11
C ALA A 76 -8.34 -11.60 12.56
N GLU A 77 -8.82 -11.65 11.32
CA GLU A 77 -9.31 -12.88 10.69
C GLU A 77 -8.18 -13.86 10.31
N PHE A 78 -6.95 -13.40 10.29
CA PHE A 78 -5.79 -14.22 9.92
C PHE A 78 -5.05 -14.79 11.13
N ARG A 79 -5.45 -14.43 12.35
CA ARG A 79 -4.86 -15.05 13.55
C ARG A 79 -5.11 -16.58 13.57
N PRO A 80 -4.15 -17.37 14.05
CA PRO A 80 -2.93 -16.99 14.82
C PRO A 80 -1.69 -16.73 13.94
N ALA A 81 -1.81 -16.52 12.62
CA ALA A 81 -0.66 -16.17 11.80
C ALA A 81 0.00 -14.88 12.32
N PRO A 82 1.35 -14.83 12.44
CA PRO A 82 2.07 -13.61 12.75
C PRO A 82 1.85 -12.56 11.67
N ILE A 83 1.68 -11.32 12.09
CA ILE A 83 1.47 -10.17 11.19
C ILE A 83 2.74 -9.33 11.21
N TRP A 84 3.38 -9.24 10.05
CA TRP A 84 4.59 -8.47 9.83
C TRP A 84 4.23 -7.07 9.32
N GLY A 85 5.04 -6.08 9.67
CA GLY A 85 4.91 -4.73 9.15
C GLY A 85 5.96 -3.79 9.71
N HIS A 86 6.05 -2.60 9.11
CA HIS A 86 6.93 -1.57 9.64
C HIS A 86 6.50 -1.17 11.07
N ARG A 87 7.47 -0.86 11.95
CA ARG A 87 7.18 -0.45 13.34
C ARG A 87 6.21 0.73 13.41
N ARG A 88 6.32 1.70 12.50
CA ARG A 88 5.40 2.85 12.45
C ARG A 88 3.98 2.44 12.07
N CYS A 89 3.81 1.43 11.20
CA CYS A 89 2.50 0.85 10.90
C CYS A 89 1.83 0.32 12.17
N ALA A 90 2.56 -0.50 12.95
CA ALA A 90 2.04 -1.02 14.22
C ALA A 90 1.73 0.09 15.23
N THR A 91 2.56 1.13 15.31
CA THR A 91 2.34 2.27 16.18
C THR A 91 1.13 3.08 15.75
N ALA A 92 1.01 3.42 14.47
CA ALA A 92 -0.12 4.18 13.93
C ALA A 92 -1.46 3.47 14.17
N LEU A 93 -1.52 2.16 13.92
CA LEU A 93 -2.74 1.36 14.17
C LEU A 93 -3.10 1.32 15.66
N ARG A 94 -2.12 1.21 16.55
CA ARG A 94 -2.33 1.19 18.00
C ARG A 94 -2.84 2.54 18.51
N ASP A 95 -2.23 3.61 18.08
CA ASP A 95 -2.46 4.95 18.62
C ASP A 95 -3.65 5.65 17.94
N ARG A 96 -3.84 5.44 16.62
CA ARG A 96 -4.80 6.14 15.77
C ARG A 96 -5.87 5.23 15.15
N GLY A 97 -5.87 3.93 15.43
CA GLY A 97 -6.79 2.98 14.79
C GLY A 97 -8.28 3.35 14.92
N ARG A 98 -8.68 4.00 16.03
CA ARG A 98 -10.05 4.51 16.19
C ARG A 98 -10.37 5.65 15.22
N ASP A 99 -9.40 6.49 14.90
CA ASP A 99 -9.60 7.59 13.95
C ASP A 99 -9.63 7.05 12.52
N PHE A 100 -8.80 6.06 12.20
CA PHE A 100 -8.85 5.33 10.93
C PHE A 100 -10.21 4.65 10.72
N LYS A 101 -10.86 4.10 11.77
CA LYS A 101 -12.23 3.58 11.67
C LYS A 101 -13.23 4.67 11.28
N LYS A 102 -13.15 5.83 11.91
CA LYS A 102 -14.02 6.97 11.56
C LYS A 102 -13.79 7.45 10.13
N ASP A 103 -12.55 7.44 9.68
CA ASP A 103 -12.23 7.80 8.29
C ASP A 103 -12.81 6.76 7.32
N ALA A 104 -12.63 5.47 7.56
CA ALA A 104 -13.26 4.40 6.77
C ALA A 104 -14.78 4.54 6.69
N GLN A 105 -15.46 4.83 7.83
CA GLN A 105 -16.89 5.05 7.88
C GLN A 105 -17.35 6.28 7.07
N ARG A 106 -16.53 7.33 6.99
CA ARG A 106 -16.80 8.50 6.13
C ARG A 106 -16.60 8.18 4.65
N TRP A 107 -15.62 7.34 4.33
CA TRP A 107 -15.29 6.95 2.97
C TRP A 107 -16.33 6.00 2.37
N ILE A 108 -16.77 5.00 3.14
CA ILE A 108 -17.76 4.01 2.72
C ILE A 108 -18.88 3.98 3.77
N PRO A 109 -19.79 4.97 3.77
CA PRO A 109 -20.87 5.04 4.76
C PRO A 109 -21.79 3.80 4.75
N ALA A 110 -21.92 3.12 3.61
CA ALA A 110 -22.70 1.89 3.48
C ALA A 110 -22.16 0.73 4.35
N ASP A 111 -20.87 0.77 4.70
CA ASP A 111 -20.20 -0.24 5.52
C ASP A 111 -19.89 0.25 6.95
N ALA A 112 -20.48 1.37 7.39
CA ALA A 112 -20.19 1.98 8.69
C ALA A 112 -20.30 0.99 9.86
N ASP A 113 -21.34 0.15 9.88
CA ASP A 113 -21.56 -0.85 10.94
C ASP A 113 -20.50 -1.97 10.88
N ARG A 114 -20.00 -2.31 9.68
CA ARG A 114 -18.93 -3.30 9.50
C ARG A 114 -17.60 -2.76 10.03
N PHE A 115 -17.30 -1.51 9.75
CA PHE A 115 -16.11 -0.85 10.30
C PHE A 115 -16.15 -0.74 11.82
N GLU A 116 -17.34 -0.50 12.42
CA GLU A 116 -17.47 -0.48 13.87
C GLU A 116 -17.09 -1.81 14.52
N GLN A 117 -17.38 -2.93 13.87
CA GLN A 117 -17.06 -4.27 14.36
C GLN A 117 -15.58 -4.65 14.20
N VAL A 118 -14.78 -3.87 13.46
CA VAL A 118 -13.36 -4.17 13.28
C VAL A 118 -12.62 -4.09 14.62
N THR A 119 -11.90 -5.16 14.94
CA THR A 119 -10.88 -5.14 15.99
C THR A 119 -9.56 -4.69 15.37
N ILE A 120 -9.02 -3.58 15.85
CA ILE A 120 -7.69 -3.13 15.41
C ILE A 120 -6.65 -4.11 15.92
N ASP A 121 -5.97 -4.77 15.00
CA ASP A 121 -4.96 -5.79 15.29
C ASP A 121 -3.65 -5.44 14.58
N PRO A 122 -2.76 -4.66 15.23
CA PRO A 122 -1.52 -4.19 14.63
C PRO A 122 -0.54 -5.33 14.36
N PRO A 123 0.44 -5.14 13.43
CA PRO A 123 1.58 -6.03 13.29
C PRO A 123 2.27 -6.33 14.62
N ASP A 124 2.59 -7.61 14.85
CA ASP A 124 3.32 -8.11 16.04
C ASP A 124 4.77 -8.51 15.71
N GLN A 125 5.08 -8.69 14.43
CA GLN A 125 6.44 -8.89 13.92
C GLN A 125 6.89 -7.59 13.24
N VAL A 126 7.56 -6.72 14.00
CA VAL A 126 7.90 -5.38 13.51
C VAL A 126 9.37 -5.25 13.15
N PHE A 127 9.63 -4.46 12.12
CA PHE A 127 10.98 -4.10 11.68
C PHE A 127 11.03 -2.61 11.28
N ASP A 128 12.25 -2.07 11.13
CA ASP A 128 12.46 -0.66 10.78
C ASP A 128 12.95 -0.48 9.35
N ASP A 129 13.89 -1.33 8.89
CA ASP A 129 14.46 -1.20 7.55
C ASP A 129 14.08 -2.36 6.63
N ARG A 130 14.28 -3.59 7.12
CA ARG A 130 14.04 -4.81 6.34
C ARG A 130 13.74 -6.01 7.23
N ALA A 131 13.01 -6.96 6.64
CA ALA A 131 12.83 -8.29 7.20
C ALA A 131 12.92 -9.33 6.09
N THR A 132 13.34 -10.54 6.45
CA THR A 132 13.38 -11.70 5.56
C THR A 132 12.47 -12.78 6.12
N ILE A 133 11.49 -13.21 5.35
CA ILE A 133 10.49 -14.20 5.73
C ILE A 133 10.72 -15.45 4.89
N SER A 134 11.10 -16.54 5.55
CA SER A 134 11.27 -17.83 4.88
C SER A 134 9.93 -18.59 4.87
N LEU A 135 9.50 -18.98 3.67
CA LEU A 135 8.25 -19.73 3.47
C LEU A 135 8.51 -21.25 3.28
N GLY A 136 9.77 -21.69 3.45
CA GLY A 136 10.24 -23.01 3.02
C GLY A 136 10.41 -23.01 1.49
N GLY A 137 11.60 -23.33 1.00
CA GLY A 137 11.92 -23.30 -0.44
C GLY A 137 11.91 -21.91 -1.11
N ARG A 138 11.26 -20.91 -0.53
CA ARG A 138 11.13 -19.55 -1.04
C ARG A 138 11.32 -18.52 0.06
N VAL A 139 11.81 -17.34 -0.32
CA VAL A 139 12.05 -16.21 0.58
C VAL A 139 11.27 -14.98 0.08
N VAL A 140 10.66 -14.23 1.00
CA VAL A 140 10.11 -12.90 0.74
C VAL A 140 10.91 -11.89 1.55
N GLU A 141 11.36 -10.82 0.89
CA GLU A 141 12.05 -9.71 1.53
C GLU A 141 11.10 -8.52 1.65
N ALA A 142 10.81 -8.10 2.86
CA ALA A 142 10.09 -6.85 3.13
C ALA A 142 11.10 -5.73 3.34
N ARG A 143 10.95 -4.59 2.65
CA ARG A 143 11.86 -3.45 2.71
C ARG A 143 11.11 -2.13 2.88
N TYR A 144 11.58 -1.32 3.82
CA TYR A 144 11.24 0.10 3.92
C TYR A 144 12.24 0.90 3.09
N LEU A 145 11.77 1.63 2.08
CA LEU A 145 12.63 2.40 1.17
C LEU A 145 12.63 3.90 1.47
N GLY A 146 11.80 4.34 2.39
CA GLY A 146 11.61 5.73 2.75
C GLY A 146 10.13 6.09 2.89
N ARG A 147 9.85 7.34 3.22
CA ARG A 147 8.49 7.88 3.26
C ARG A 147 7.95 8.06 1.85
N ALA A 148 6.68 7.75 1.65
CA ALA A 148 6.00 7.88 0.36
C ALA A 148 4.53 8.20 0.53
N HIS A 149 3.64 7.21 0.35
CA HIS A 149 2.21 7.29 0.59
C HIS A 149 1.88 7.47 2.08
N THR A 150 2.69 6.82 2.93
CA THR A 150 2.71 7.01 4.39
C THR A 150 4.16 7.12 4.89
N ASP A 151 4.35 7.14 6.21
CA ASP A 151 5.68 7.00 6.82
C ASP A 151 6.06 5.56 7.16
N SER A 152 5.25 4.59 6.75
CA SER A 152 5.41 3.18 7.11
C SER A 152 5.37 2.21 5.92
N ASP A 153 5.47 2.73 4.69
CA ASP A 153 5.30 1.93 3.48
C ASP A 153 6.39 0.87 3.33
N VAL A 154 5.96 -0.37 3.16
CA VAL A 154 6.82 -1.53 2.93
C VAL A 154 6.55 -2.11 1.56
N VAL A 155 7.61 -2.36 0.81
CA VAL A 155 7.54 -3.15 -0.43
C VAL A 155 8.01 -4.57 -0.16
N LEU A 156 7.40 -5.56 -0.82
CA LEU A 156 7.81 -6.95 -0.70
C LEU A 156 8.40 -7.43 -2.03
N LEU A 157 9.58 -8.03 -1.94
CA LEU A 157 10.28 -8.64 -3.07
C LEU A 157 10.18 -10.15 -2.95
N VAL A 158 9.91 -10.82 -4.07
CA VAL A 158 10.01 -12.26 -4.22
C VAL A 158 11.14 -12.54 -5.21
N PRO A 159 12.41 -12.63 -4.74
CA PRO A 159 13.59 -12.55 -5.60
C PRO A 159 13.70 -13.67 -6.64
N ASP A 160 13.27 -14.89 -6.30
CA ASP A 160 13.32 -16.05 -7.20
C ASP A 160 12.36 -15.92 -8.40
N ALA A 161 11.35 -15.03 -8.30
CA ALA A 161 10.38 -14.77 -9.37
C ALA A 161 10.45 -13.35 -9.93
N GLY A 162 11.25 -12.47 -9.33
CA GLY A 162 11.35 -11.07 -9.72
C GLY A 162 10.08 -10.26 -9.50
N VAL A 163 9.13 -10.76 -8.69
CA VAL A 163 7.85 -10.07 -8.41
C VAL A 163 8.02 -9.10 -7.25
N VAL A 164 7.37 -7.94 -7.38
CA VAL A 164 7.31 -6.91 -6.34
C VAL A 164 5.85 -6.63 -5.97
N PHE A 165 5.52 -6.68 -4.68
CA PHE A 165 4.30 -6.06 -4.15
C PHE A 165 4.69 -4.70 -3.58
N ALA A 166 4.21 -3.65 -4.21
CA ALA A 166 4.65 -2.28 -3.92
C ALA A 166 3.76 -1.57 -2.87
N GLY A 167 2.56 -2.14 -2.55
CA GLY A 167 1.57 -1.38 -1.82
C GLY A 167 1.31 -0.04 -2.50
N ASP A 168 0.96 0.97 -1.74
CA ASP A 168 0.60 2.29 -2.26
C ASP A 168 1.82 3.19 -2.55
N VAL A 169 3.05 2.66 -2.39
CA VAL A 169 4.24 3.31 -2.98
C VAL A 169 4.06 3.45 -4.49
N VAL A 170 3.41 2.45 -5.11
CA VAL A 170 2.95 2.48 -6.50
C VAL A 170 1.43 2.33 -6.54
N ASP A 171 0.75 3.29 -7.16
CA ASP A 171 -0.70 3.29 -7.30
C ASP A 171 -1.10 3.51 -8.75
N ALA A 172 -1.60 2.46 -9.40
CA ALA A 172 -2.03 2.52 -10.78
C ALA A 172 -3.47 3.07 -10.94
N GLY A 173 -4.18 3.25 -9.83
CA GLY A 173 -5.45 3.97 -9.76
C GLY A 173 -5.28 5.50 -9.62
N GLY A 174 -4.07 5.95 -9.25
CA GLY A 174 -3.69 7.35 -9.04
C GLY A 174 -3.31 7.64 -7.58
N PRO A 175 -2.15 8.26 -7.34
CA PRO A 175 -1.59 8.39 -6.02
C PRO A 175 -2.46 9.24 -5.08
N TRP A 176 -2.56 8.79 -3.84
CA TRP A 176 -3.29 9.47 -2.77
C TRP A 176 -2.32 10.21 -1.84
N PHE A 177 -2.46 11.54 -1.72
CA PHE A 177 -1.48 12.39 -1.06
C PHE A 177 -1.88 12.90 0.33
N ARG A 178 -3.09 12.62 0.82
CA ARG A 178 -3.68 13.32 1.96
C ARG A 178 -2.83 13.28 3.23
N ASP A 179 -2.26 12.16 3.57
CA ASP A 179 -1.36 11.93 4.69
C ASP A 179 0.04 11.43 4.24
N GLY A 180 0.33 11.65 2.95
CA GLY A 180 1.57 11.26 2.31
C GLY A 180 2.71 12.26 2.47
N TYR A 181 3.83 11.87 1.91
CA TYR A 181 5.09 12.62 1.94
C TYR A 181 5.55 12.98 0.51
N PRO A 182 4.82 13.87 -0.18
CA PRO A 182 5.06 14.14 -1.60
C PRO A 182 6.47 14.62 -1.91
N LEU A 183 7.19 15.23 -0.95
CA LEU A 183 8.56 15.71 -1.19
C LEU A 183 9.58 14.56 -1.21
N GLU A 184 9.36 13.50 -0.45
CA GLU A 184 10.26 12.34 -0.35
C GLU A 184 9.82 11.18 -1.28
N TRP A 185 8.54 11.09 -1.62
CA TRP A 185 7.97 9.99 -2.39
C TRP A 185 8.69 9.70 -3.71
N PRO A 186 9.08 10.70 -4.54
CA PRO A 186 9.82 10.41 -5.77
C PRO A 186 11.14 9.68 -5.53
N GLN A 187 11.83 9.96 -4.43
CA GLN A 187 13.09 9.29 -4.08
C GLN A 187 12.84 7.84 -3.64
N THR A 188 11.76 7.59 -2.89
CA THR A 188 11.35 6.24 -2.49
C THR A 188 10.98 5.38 -3.70
N VAL A 189 10.24 5.93 -4.67
CA VAL A 189 9.92 5.24 -5.94
C VAL A 189 11.16 5.00 -6.79
N HIS A 190 12.11 5.95 -6.82
CA HIS A 190 13.38 5.75 -7.53
C HIS A 190 14.19 4.59 -6.92
N ALA A 191 14.21 4.47 -5.59
CA ALA A 191 14.86 3.32 -4.93
C ALA A 191 14.15 1.99 -5.26
N LEU A 192 12.81 1.99 -5.39
CA LEU A 192 12.03 0.84 -5.80
C LEU A 192 12.31 0.45 -7.26
N GLU A 193 12.44 1.42 -8.17
CA GLU A 193 12.71 1.20 -9.60
C GLU A 193 13.91 0.28 -9.82
N GLY A 194 14.99 0.50 -9.07
CA GLY A 194 16.19 -0.33 -9.11
C GLY A 194 16.00 -1.78 -8.64
N LEU A 195 14.85 -2.12 -8.07
CA LEU A 195 14.50 -3.46 -7.57
C LEU A 195 13.49 -4.18 -8.47
N CYS A 196 12.92 -3.50 -9.46
CA CYS A 196 11.91 -4.04 -10.37
C CYS A 196 12.57 -4.82 -11.51
N SER A 197 12.45 -6.14 -11.50
CA SER A 197 12.95 -7.01 -12.59
C SER A 197 11.84 -7.77 -13.32
N GLY A 198 10.61 -7.69 -12.84
CA GLY A 198 9.43 -8.35 -13.37
C GLY A 198 8.15 -7.63 -13.00
N PRO A 199 7.04 -8.35 -12.79
CA PRO A 199 5.75 -7.75 -12.43
C PRO A 199 5.81 -6.96 -11.13
N VAL A 200 5.13 -5.81 -11.12
CA VAL A 200 4.92 -4.96 -9.94
C VAL A 200 3.44 -4.93 -9.64
N VAL A 201 3.06 -5.40 -8.45
CA VAL A 201 1.69 -5.36 -7.96
C VAL A 201 1.54 -4.08 -7.13
N PRO A 202 0.81 -3.06 -7.63
CA PRO A 202 0.54 -1.84 -6.88
C PRO A 202 -0.49 -2.11 -5.79
N GLY A 203 -0.67 -1.17 -4.85
CA GLY A 203 -1.75 -1.28 -3.87
C GLY A 203 -3.12 -1.21 -4.52
N HIS A 204 -3.29 -0.33 -5.51
CA HIS A 204 -4.54 -0.17 -6.27
C HIS A 204 -4.29 -0.16 -7.77
N GLY A 205 -5.28 -0.68 -8.52
CA GLY A 205 -5.25 -0.70 -9.99
C GLY A 205 -4.62 -1.96 -10.59
N PRO A 206 -4.36 -1.98 -11.91
CA PRO A 206 -3.83 -3.16 -12.59
C PRO A 206 -2.37 -3.45 -12.24
N VAL A 207 -1.99 -4.72 -12.33
CA VAL A 207 -0.57 -5.13 -12.24
C VAL A 207 0.24 -4.34 -13.26
N ALA A 208 1.38 -3.83 -12.82
CA ALA A 208 2.27 -2.92 -13.53
C ALA A 208 3.63 -3.58 -13.81
N ASP A 209 4.56 -2.77 -14.32
CA ASP A 209 5.94 -3.13 -14.60
C ASP A 209 6.92 -2.00 -14.20
N GLY A 210 8.21 -2.24 -14.32
CA GLY A 210 9.24 -1.23 -14.02
C GLY A 210 9.09 0.07 -14.84
N ALA A 211 8.58 -0.02 -16.07
CA ALA A 211 8.35 1.18 -16.88
C ALA A 211 7.19 2.05 -16.33
N PHE A 212 6.18 1.43 -15.74
CA PHE A 212 5.14 2.17 -15.02
C PHE A 212 5.72 2.86 -13.77
N VAL A 213 6.54 2.14 -13.00
CA VAL A 213 7.21 2.70 -11.80
C VAL A 213 8.05 3.92 -12.16
N ALA A 214 8.84 3.86 -13.24
CA ALA A 214 9.64 4.98 -13.73
C ALA A 214 8.76 6.19 -14.12
N ARG A 215 7.65 5.97 -14.85
CA ARG A 215 6.72 7.06 -15.19
C ARG A 215 6.06 7.67 -13.97
N GLN A 216 5.68 6.88 -12.97
CA GLN A 216 5.13 7.41 -11.72
C GLN A 216 6.18 8.22 -10.95
N GLN A 217 7.43 7.78 -10.91
CA GLN A 217 8.55 8.52 -10.32
C GLN A 217 8.70 9.90 -10.97
N GLU A 218 8.73 9.98 -12.31
CA GLU A 218 8.80 11.23 -13.06
C GLU A 218 7.62 12.16 -12.75
N ALA A 219 6.41 11.60 -12.69
CA ALA A 219 5.20 12.35 -12.37
C ALA A 219 5.26 12.92 -10.94
N LEU A 220 5.68 12.13 -9.96
CA LEU A 220 5.85 12.60 -8.58
C LEU A 220 6.94 13.67 -8.47
N ALA A 221 8.06 13.53 -9.20
CA ALA A 221 9.12 14.54 -9.25
C ALA A 221 8.65 15.87 -9.87
N ALA A 222 7.75 15.81 -10.85
CA ALA A 222 7.11 17.00 -11.42
C ALA A 222 6.23 17.73 -10.39
N VAL A 223 5.50 17.00 -9.53
CA VAL A 223 4.75 17.60 -8.40
C VAL A 223 5.68 18.37 -7.46
N VAL A 224 6.82 17.76 -7.08
CA VAL A 224 7.80 18.42 -6.20
C VAL A 224 8.36 19.68 -6.84
N THR A 225 8.71 19.62 -8.13
CA THR A 225 9.20 20.76 -8.90
C THR A 225 8.20 21.91 -8.91
N LEU A 226 6.93 21.57 -9.16
CA LEU A 226 5.85 22.55 -9.17
C LEU A 226 5.61 23.13 -7.76
N ALA A 227 5.58 22.30 -6.72
CA ALA A 227 5.41 22.76 -5.34
C ALA A 227 6.51 23.74 -4.91
N ARG A 228 7.78 23.45 -5.22
CA ARG A 228 8.90 24.37 -4.93
C ARG A 228 8.79 25.70 -5.68
N ARG A 229 8.32 25.67 -6.93
CA ARG A 229 8.07 26.91 -7.71
C ARG A 229 6.97 27.76 -7.10
N LEU A 230 6.00 27.12 -6.43
CA LEU A 230 4.83 27.75 -5.82
C LEU A 230 5.03 28.04 -4.33
N GLU A 231 6.24 27.87 -3.79
CA GLU A 231 6.52 28.16 -2.39
C GLU A 231 6.20 29.63 -2.07
N GLY A 232 5.47 29.84 -0.96
CA GLY A 232 4.99 31.18 -0.58
C GLY A 232 3.72 31.64 -1.32
N THR A 233 3.18 30.85 -2.24
CA THR A 233 1.94 31.17 -2.97
C THR A 233 0.72 31.00 -2.05
N SER A 234 -0.28 31.87 -2.20
CA SER A 234 -1.55 31.75 -1.47
C SER A 234 -2.36 30.54 -1.92
N ALA A 235 -3.23 30.03 -1.04
CA ALA A 235 -4.14 28.93 -1.39
C ALA A 235 -5.05 29.28 -2.59
N GLN A 236 -5.44 30.57 -2.73
CA GLN A 236 -6.25 31.03 -3.87
C GLN A 236 -5.44 31.02 -5.18
N ASP A 237 -4.17 31.34 -5.14
CA ASP A 237 -3.32 31.29 -6.33
C ASP A 237 -2.92 29.86 -6.70
N LEU A 238 -2.81 28.94 -5.71
CA LEU A 238 -2.57 27.53 -5.96
C LEU A 238 -3.62 26.92 -6.91
N GLU A 239 -4.89 27.31 -6.78
CA GLU A 239 -5.97 26.81 -7.66
C GLU A 239 -5.72 27.08 -9.14
N LYS A 240 -4.97 28.11 -9.49
CA LYS A 240 -4.60 28.44 -10.89
C LYS A 240 -3.59 27.42 -11.46
N HIS A 241 -2.91 26.66 -10.61
CA HIS A 241 -1.82 25.76 -10.97
C HIS A 241 -2.15 24.27 -10.85
N VAL A 242 -3.37 23.90 -10.43
CA VAL A 242 -3.75 22.49 -10.30
C VAL A 242 -3.80 21.76 -11.65
N HIS A 243 -3.84 22.49 -12.76
CA HIS A 243 -3.81 21.96 -14.13
C HIS A 243 -2.40 21.87 -14.72
N ASP A 244 -1.36 22.39 -14.03
CA ASP A 244 0.02 22.43 -14.53
C ASP A 244 0.78 21.13 -14.25
N GLY A 245 0.21 20.19 -13.50
CA GLY A 245 0.85 18.95 -13.07
C GLY A 245 0.36 17.70 -13.80
N PRO A 246 1.00 16.54 -13.50
CA PRO A 246 0.78 15.31 -14.25
C PRO A 246 -0.49 14.55 -13.84
N PHE A 247 -1.12 14.91 -12.72
CA PHE A 247 -2.30 14.21 -12.20
C PHE A 247 -3.59 15.03 -12.39
N PRO A 248 -4.77 14.42 -12.26
CA PRO A 248 -6.04 15.14 -12.30
C PRO A 248 -6.08 16.31 -11.30
N PRO A 249 -6.81 17.40 -11.58
CA PRO A 249 -6.80 18.61 -10.77
C PRO A 249 -7.12 18.39 -9.28
N ALA A 250 -8.02 17.46 -8.95
CA ALA A 250 -8.36 17.13 -7.58
C ALA A 250 -7.17 16.50 -6.84
N THR A 251 -6.45 15.58 -7.49
CA THR A 251 -5.23 14.96 -6.98
C THR A 251 -4.12 15.98 -6.84
N MET A 252 -3.92 16.84 -7.87
CA MET A 252 -2.91 17.91 -7.83
C MET A 252 -3.17 18.90 -6.70
N ARG A 253 -4.43 19.27 -6.45
CA ARG A 253 -4.79 20.17 -5.34
C ARG A 253 -4.32 19.59 -4.01
N THR A 254 -4.59 18.32 -3.76
CA THR A 254 -4.15 17.64 -2.53
C THR A 254 -2.62 17.54 -2.49
N ALA A 255 -1.99 17.09 -3.56
CA ALA A 255 -0.54 16.93 -3.64
C ALA A 255 0.21 18.23 -3.37
N LEU A 256 -0.18 19.32 -4.03
CA LEU A 256 0.43 20.63 -3.84
C LEU A 256 0.15 21.20 -2.45
N GLY A 257 -1.06 21.05 -1.94
CA GLY A 257 -1.42 21.50 -0.59
C GLY A 257 -0.56 20.85 0.48
N VAL A 258 -0.38 19.52 0.42
CA VAL A 258 0.45 18.77 1.36
C VAL A 258 1.94 19.10 1.16
N ALA A 259 2.42 19.17 -0.09
CA ALA A 259 3.82 19.51 -0.37
C ALA A 259 4.20 20.90 0.14
N LEU A 260 3.36 21.91 -0.08
CA LEU A 260 3.59 23.26 0.41
C LEU A 260 3.56 23.34 1.94
N ALA A 261 2.67 22.61 2.60
CA ALA A 261 2.65 22.52 4.06
C ALA A 261 3.96 21.93 4.61
N HIS A 262 4.50 20.90 3.95
CA HIS A 262 5.78 20.29 4.32
C HIS A 262 6.98 21.24 4.08
N LEU A 263 6.98 22.03 2.99
CA LEU A 263 8.01 23.05 2.73
C LEU A 263 8.01 24.16 3.78
N GLN A 264 6.86 24.51 4.34
CA GLN A 264 6.74 25.54 5.38
C GLN A 264 7.15 25.05 6.78
N ALA A 265 7.08 23.73 7.02
CA ALA A 265 7.38 23.11 8.32
C ALA A 265 8.86 22.74 8.50
N GLY A 266 9.65 22.69 7.43
CA GLY A 266 11.07 22.33 7.41
C GLY A 266 11.96 23.54 7.23
#